data_983cd0940c698d6295f64e1cbf2ab4c8
#
_entry.id   983cd0940c698d6295f64e1cbf2ab4c8
#
_cell.length_a   1.000
_cell.length_b   1.000
_cell.length_c   1.000
_cell.angle_alpha   90.00
_cell.angle_beta   90.00
_cell.angle_gamma   90.00
#
_symmetry.space_group_name_H-M   'P 1'
#
loop_
_entity.id
_entity.type
_entity.pdbx_description
1 polymer ?
#
loop_
_entity_poly.entity_id
_entity_poly.type
_entity_poly.pdbx_seq_one_letter_code
_entity_poly.pdbx_strand_id
1 'polypeptide(L)'
;MNTLRVRWSRAKSSRDGALRRDFTPEGSTLKHAIPDVTGLLARMAVAVSFALMLALPLAAQAFGVKDVEARARTLATQAYRPPAAALPPEIATLDYDAQRAIRYKPDRAVWRAEKLPFELEFFHASKNFPEPVRINTVEGSSVKRLDFDPENFDYGTNNVDPKKLRGLGFAGFRAHYPINTRSYKDEFLVFLGASYFRAAGKNQFYGLSARGLAIDTAVPSGEDFARFTEFWIERPGRTDAALTIYALLDAKHLTGAYKFVVTPGTETVMQVNARLFIREPVAKLGLASLNSMFFFGENQPGQDDYRPEVHDSDGLSIATGHGEWIWRPLINPKRLLVTSFATTSPKGFGLMQRDRSPSNYEDPEAQYERRPSAWVEPIGDWGAGRVELVQIPTPDETNDNIVAFWVPDKPPDPQKPFDFAYKLHWQMANETPPGVGSVVQVRRGRGYVKQADGDINFVLDFDGPSLRALKPDAKLEPFVEIGGNAQLREKNLFVNRVSGAWRMTVRVKRTDAAKPIEMRAQIRDGSRTVTETWSYIVPPDSEKP
;
A
#
# COMPACT_ATOMS: atom_id res chain seq x y z
N MET A 1 -4.96 17.01 -43.07
CA MET A 1 -4.16 17.88 -43.97
C MET A 1 -2.74 17.93 -43.45
N ASN A 2 -1.86 17.53 -44.31
CA ASN A 2 -0.39 17.60 -44.31
C ASN A 2 0.39 16.69 -43.36
N THR A 3 0.70 15.57 -43.94
CA THR A 3 1.81 14.64 -43.73
C THR A 3 3.14 15.27 -44.17
N LEU A 4 4.22 15.05 -43.43
CA LEU A 4 5.59 15.13 -43.95
C LEU A 4 6.36 13.85 -43.56
N ARG A 5 6.52 13.01 -44.58
CA ARG A 5 7.49 11.89 -44.63
C ARG A 5 8.85 12.46 -45.00
N VAL A 6 9.91 12.02 -44.37
CA VAL A 6 11.26 12.13 -44.91
C VAL A 6 11.85 10.75 -45.11
N ARG A 7 12.29 10.56 -46.35
CA ARG A 7 12.82 9.31 -46.95
C ARG A 7 14.31 9.14 -46.64
N TRP A 8 14.68 7.91 -46.44
CA TRP A 8 16.04 7.38 -46.56
C TRP A 8 16.49 7.37 -48.03
N SER A 9 17.77 7.64 -48.33
CA SER A 9 18.42 7.19 -49.55
C SER A 9 19.76 6.53 -49.24
N ARG A 10 19.88 5.31 -49.71
CA ARG A 10 21.10 4.51 -49.86
C ARG A 10 21.82 5.01 -51.12
N ALA A 11 23.13 4.98 -51.13
CA ALA A 11 23.91 4.83 -52.36
C ALA A 11 25.02 3.80 -52.16
N LYS A 12 25.05 2.88 -53.12
CA LYS A 12 25.97 1.76 -53.32
C LYS A 12 27.04 2.12 -54.34
N SER A 13 28.14 1.33 -54.30
CA SER A 13 28.96 0.79 -55.40
C SER A 13 29.99 1.76 -56.01
N SER A 14 31.10 1.38 -56.55
CA SER A 14 31.70 0.11 -56.94
C SER A 14 33.12 0.32 -57.41
N ARG A 15 33.99 -0.63 -57.22
CA ARG A 15 34.93 -1.30 -58.14
C ARG A 15 35.90 -0.50 -59.03
N ASP A 16 37.10 -0.99 -58.99
CA ASP A 16 38.00 -1.52 -60.00
C ASP A 16 39.22 -0.68 -60.40
N GLY A 17 40.34 -1.39 -60.46
CA GLY A 17 41.32 -1.19 -61.48
C GLY A 17 42.78 -1.34 -61.10
N ALA A 18 43.28 -2.49 -61.37
CA ALA A 18 44.68 -2.89 -61.31
C ALA A 18 45.63 -2.03 -62.19
N LEU A 19 46.90 -2.02 -61.86
CA LEU A 19 47.98 -2.46 -62.78
C LEU A 19 49.39 -2.32 -62.16
N ARG A 20 50.15 -3.38 -62.36
CA ARG A 20 51.57 -3.60 -62.05
C ARG A 20 52.49 -2.59 -62.72
N ARG A 21 53.69 -2.40 -62.15
CA ARG A 21 55.00 -2.56 -62.86
C ARG A 21 56.15 -2.59 -61.87
N ASP A 22 56.96 -3.65 -62.03
CA ASP A 22 58.27 -3.89 -61.45
C ASP A 22 59.31 -2.85 -61.86
N PHE A 23 60.27 -2.59 -61.02
CA PHE A 23 61.68 -2.32 -61.37
C PHE A 23 62.55 -2.44 -60.10
N THR A 24 63.46 -3.40 -60.11
CA THR A 24 64.68 -3.40 -59.30
C THR A 24 65.79 -2.70 -60.07
N PRO A 25 66.82 -2.11 -59.44
CA PRO A 25 68.03 -2.88 -59.22
C PRO A 25 68.80 -2.53 -57.91
N GLU A 26 69.72 -3.45 -57.67
CA GLU A 26 70.74 -3.58 -56.65
C GLU A 26 71.59 -2.35 -56.33
N GLY A 27 72.06 -2.26 -55.11
CA GLY A 27 73.14 -1.33 -54.69
C GLY A 27 73.46 -1.42 -53.20
N SER A 28 74.50 -2.12 -52.91
CA SER A 28 75.15 -2.52 -51.68
C SER A 28 75.47 -1.43 -50.65
N THR A 29 75.52 -1.91 -49.38
CA THR A 29 76.43 -1.63 -48.25
C THR A 29 76.17 -0.45 -47.33
N LEU A 30 75.97 -0.66 -46.10
CA LEU A 30 76.78 -0.55 -44.88
C LEU A 30 75.91 -0.55 -43.64
N LYS A 31 76.20 -1.52 -42.77
CA LYS A 31 75.57 -1.65 -41.43
C LYS A 31 76.06 -0.58 -40.48
N HIS A 32 75.15 0.19 -39.91
CA HIS A 32 75.34 0.78 -38.60
C HIS A 32 74.10 0.43 -37.76
N ALA A 33 74.27 -0.37 -36.72
CA ALA A 33 73.26 -0.71 -35.75
C ALA A 33 73.01 0.49 -34.85
N ILE A 34 71.82 1.09 -34.99
CA ILE A 34 71.26 1.99 -34.00
C ILE A 34 70.29 1.16 -33.15
N PRO A 35 70.38 1.13 -31.83
CA PRO A 35 69.46 0.34 -31.02
C PRO A 35 68.05 0.96 -31.14
N ASP A 36 67.08 0.09 -31.38
CA ASP A 36 65.70 0.42 -31.57
C ASP A 36 65.04 0.95 -30.27
N VAL A 37 65.25 2.25 -30.00
CA VAL A 37 64.66 2.96 -28.86
C VAL A 37 63.14 3.16 -29.04
N THR A 38 62.63 3.04 -30.28
CA THR A 38 61.20 3.19 -30.58
C THR A 38 60.37 2.02 -30.09
N GLY A 39 60.92 0.79 -30.11
CA GLY A 39 60.25 -0.41 -29.59
C GLY A 39 60.11 -0.42 -28.05
N LEU A 40 61.08 0.17 -27.36
CA LEU A 40 61.03 0.26 -25.89
C LEU A 40 60.01 1.31 -25.41
N LEU A 41 59.95 2.47 -26.07
CA LEU A 41 58.98 3.53 -25.76
C LEU A 41 57.55 3.09 -26.09
N ALA A 42 57.32 2.37 -27.21
CA ALA A 42 56.02 1.84 -27.56
C ALA A 42 55.50 0.78 -26.54
N ARG A 43 56.45 -0.09 -26.05
CA ARG A 43 56.08 -1.09 -25.00
C ARG A 43 55.83 -0.45 -23.65
N MET A 44 56.58 0.63 -23.29
CA MET A 44 56.29 1.38 -22.07
C MET A 44 54.96 2.18 -22.18
N ALA A 45 54.64 2.77 -23.33
CA ALA A 45 53.36 3.47 -23.54
C ALA A 45 52.16 2.50 -23.47
N VAL A 46 52.26 1.28 -24.02
CA VAL A 46 51.23 0.27 -23.91
C VAL A 46 51.09 -0.24 -22.48
N ALA A 47 52.22 -0.46 -21.75
CA ALA A 47 52.19 -0.88 -20.35
C ALA A 47 51.62 0.21 -19.43
N VAL A 48 51.89 1.50 -19.67
CA VAL A 48 51.34 2.62 -18.92
C VAL A 48 49.84 2.79 -19.24
N SER A 49 49.44 2.61 -20.51
CA SER A 49 48.00 2.65 -20.89
C SER A 49 47.23 1.48 -20.29
N PHE A 50 47.81 0.29 -20.19
CA PHE A 50 47.15 -0.88 -19.54
C PHE A 50 47.12 -0.71 -18.02
N ALA A 51 48.13 -0.10 -17.40
CA ALA A 51 48.14 0.21 -15.97
C ALA A 51 47.17 1.34 -15.62
N LEU A 52 46.98 2.34 -16.52
CA LEU A 52 45.94 3.38 -16.37
C LEU A 52 44.52 2.84 -16.56
N MET A 53 44.30 1.85 -17.43
CA MET A 53 43.00 1.18 -17.56
C MET A 53 42.66 0.28 -16.34
N LEU A 54 43.67 -0.27 -15.66
CA LEU A 54 43.50 -1.04 -14.41
C LEU A 54 43.33 -0.14 -13.18
N ALA A 55 43.68 1.15 -13.28
CA ALA A 55 43.55 2.15 -12.22
C ALA A 55 42.27 2.99 -12.29
N LEU A 56 41.34 2.71 -13.22
CA LEU A 56 40.00 3.27 -13.12
C LEU A 56 39.37 2.70 -11.84
N PRO A 57 39.04 3.55 -10.85
CA PRO A 57 38.34 3.06 -9.69
C PRO A 57 37.06 2.43 -10.23
N LEU A 58 36.85 1.12 -9.99
CA LEU A 58 35.53 0.54 -10.10
C LEU A 58 34.64 1.44 -9.24
N ALA A 59 33.85 2.29 -9.89
CA ALA A 59 32.86 3.11 -9.18
C ALA A 59 32.05 2.14 -8.35
N ALA A 60 32.24 2.16 -7.02
CA ALA A 60 31.49 1.30 -6.12
C ALA A 60 30.01 1.54 -6.42
N GLN A 61 29.33 0.52 -6.89
CA GLN A 61 27.92 0.62 -7.25
C GLN A 61 27.14 1.07 -6.00
N ALA A 62 26.32 2.13 -6.15
CA ALA A 62 25.48 2.58 -5.06
C ALA A 62 24.56 1.44 -4.59
N PHE A 63 24.39 1.31 -3.27
CA PHE A 63 23.45 0.36 -2.70
C PHE A 63 22.03 0.67 -3.20
N GLY A 64 21.28 -0.38 -3.54
CA GLY A 64 19.92 -0.22 -4.05
C GLY A 64 19.07 -1.48 -3.94
N VAL A 65 17.91 -1.46 -4.58
CA VAL A 65 16.95 -2.59 -4.51
C VAL A 65 17.56 -3.91 -4.97
N LYS A 66 18.54 -3.90 -5.89
CA LYS A 66 19.22 -5.11 -6.38
C LYS A 66 20.01 -5.84 -5.27
N ASP A 67 20.58 -5.11 -4.32
CA ASP A 67 21.28 -5.69 -3.18
C ASP A 67 20.28 -6.39 -2.24
N VAL A 68 19.09 -5.81 -2.07
CA VAL A 68 18.02 -6.42 -1.27
C VAL A 68 17.42 -7.63 -2.01
N GLU A 69 17.23 -7.56 -3.33
CA GLU A 69 16.81 -8.71 -4.16
C GLU A 69 17.79 -9.90 -4.04
N ALA A 70 19.09 -9.63 -4.07
CA ALA A 70 20.10 -10.68 -3.88
C ALA A 70 19.99 -11.33 -2.50
N ARG A 71 19.78 -10.54 -1.44
CA ARG A 71 19.56 -11.04 -0.07
C ARG A 71 18.27 -11.83 0.04
N ALA A 72 17.17 -11.34 -0.51
CA ALA A 72 15.87 -12.03 -0.51
C ALA A 72 15.96 -13.37 -1.25
N ARG A 73 16.61 -13.39 -2.43
CA ARG A 73 16.85 -14.62 -3.20
C ARG A 73 17.66 -15.65 -2.39
N THR A 74 18.74 -15.22 -1.74
CA THR A 74 19.56 -16.10 -0.91
C THR A 74 18.75 -16.61 0.29
N LEU A 75 17.97 -15.75 0.94
CA LEU A 75 17.14 -16.13 2.09
C LEU A 75 16.04 -17.14 1.67
N ALA A 76 15.50 -17.03 0.47
CA ALA A 76 14.49 -17.97 -0.06
C ALA A 76 15.03 -19.40 -0.23
N THR A 77 16.33 -19.58 -0.39
CA THR A 77 16.94 -20.94 -0.48
C THR A 77 17.16 -21.60 0.88
N GLN A 78 16.92 -20.87 1.98
CA GLN A 78 17.10 -21.35 3.34
C GLN A 78 15.76 -21.73 3.97
N ALA A 79 15.76 -22.72 4.85
CA ALA A 79 14.58 -23.02 5.66
C ALA A 79 14.19 -21.80 6.51
N TYR A 80 12.89 -21.53 6.58
CA TYR A 80 12.38 -20.45 7.42
C TYR A 80 12.75 -20.67 8.88
N ARG A 81 13.19 -19.60 9.52
CA ARG A 81 13.46 -19.58 10.96
C ARG A 81 12.60 -18.49 11.59
N PRO A 82 11.64 -18.86 12.44
CA PRO A 82 10.88 -17.86 13.18
C PRO A 82 11.83 -16.97 13.98
N PRO A 83 11.55 -15.66 14.08
CA PRO A 83 12.39 -14.77 14.86
C PRO A 83 12.40 -15.19 16.33
N ALA A 84 13.59 -15.17 16.93
CA ALA A 84 13.71 -15.33 18.38
C ALA A 84 13.31 -14.00 19.05
N ALA A 85 12.23 -14.01 19.81
CA ALA A 85 11.83 -12.88 20.63
C ALA A 85 12.17 -13.18 22.09
N ALA A 86 13.17 -12.49 22.62
CA ALA A 86 13.54 -12.58 24.04
C ALA A 86 13.44 -11.17 24.64
N LEU A 87 12.30 -10.86 25.24
CA LEU A 87 12.15 -9.63 26.00
C LEU A 87 12.65 -9.83 27.43
N PRO A 88 13.45 -8.88 27.96
CA PRO A 88 13.74 -8.84 29.38
C PRO A 88 12.45 -8.74 30.21
N PRO A 89 12.38 -9.36 31.40
CA PRO A 89 11.18 -9.33 32.24
C PRO A 89 10.68 -7.91 32.52
N GLU A 90 11.57 -6.96 32.66
CA GLU A 90 11.26 -5.55 32.94
C GLU A 90 10.43 -4.90 31.79
N ILE A 91 10.52 -5.41 30.56
CA ILE A 91 9.76 -4.95 29.40
C ILE A 91 8.54 -5.85 29.16
N ALA A 92 8.69 -7.16 29.33
CA ALA A 92 7.64 -8.16 29.06
C ALA A 92 6.41 -7.99 29.98
N THR A 93 6.60 -7.45 31.18
CA THR A 93 5.55 -7.26 32.20
C THR A 93 4.85 -5.91 32.13
N LEU A 94 5.33 -4.97 31.30
CA LEU A 94 4.69 -3.66 31.16
C LEU A 94 3.28 -3.80 30.54
N ASP A 95 2.34 -3.07 31.10
CA ASP A 95 1.01 -2.90 30.49
C ASP A 95 1.06 -1.91 29.31
N TYR A 96 -0.09 -1.67 28.70
CA TYR A 96 -0.18 -0.82 27.51
C TYR A 96 0.27 0.62 27.77
N ASP A 97 -0.16 1.23 28.89
CA ASP A 97 0.16 2.63 29.21
C ASP A 97 1.64 2.79 29.56
N ALA A 98 2.20 1.85 30.31
CA ALA A 98 3.61 1.80 30.63
C ALA A 98 4.48 1.63 29.36
N GLN A 99 4.08 0.78 28.42
CA GLN A 99 4.76 0.65 27.13
C GLN A 99 4.67 1.92 26.29
N ARG A 100 3.50 2.57 26.27
CA ARG A 100 3.27 3.83 25.55
C ARG A 100 4.10 4.99 26.12
N ALA A 101 4.44 4.93 27.40
CA ALA A 101 5.28 5.94 28.04
C ALA A 101 6.75 5.86 27.58
N ILE A 102 7.21 4.72 27.03
CA ILE A 102 8.56 4.60 26.49
C ILE A 102 8.62 5.31 25.12
N ARG A 103 9.41 6.39 25.05
CA ARG A 103 9.51 7.23 23.87
C ARG A 103 10.96 7.44 23.45
N TYR A 104 11.20 7.49 22.13
CA TYR A 104 12.49 7.90 21.62
C TYR A 104 12.72 9.39 21.90
N LYS A 105 13.91 9.77 22.34
CA LYS A 105 14.26 11.17 22.65
C LYS A 105 14.36 11.97 21.35
N PRO A 106 13.55 13.02 21.12
CA PRO A 106 13.53 13.77 19.87
C PRO A 106 14.88 14.42 19.50
N ASP A 107 15.67 14.84 20.48
CA ASP A 107 17.02 15.39 20.28
C ASP A 107 18.02 14.37 19.72
N ARG A 108 17.71 13.09 19.83
CA ARG A 108 18.49 11.96 19.28
C ARG A 108 18.03 11.50 17.90
N ALA A 109 17.01 12.12 17.34
CA ALA A 109 16.49 11.76 16.02
C ALA A 109 17.61 11.82 14.96
N VAL A 110 17.68 10.77 14.13
CA VAL A 110 18.67 10.68 13.06
C VAL A 110 18.42 11.83 12.06
N TRP A 111 19.50 12.48 11.60
CA TRP A 111 19.55 13.64 10.69
C TRP A 111 19.05 14.97 11.27
N ARG A 112 18.61 15.02 12.53
CA ARG A 112 18.21 16.27 13.20
C ARG A 112 19.35 17.26 13.31
N ALA A 113 20.51 16.82 13.79
CA ALA A 113 21.72 17.66 13.92
C ALA A 113 22.20 18.20 12.56
N GLU A 114 21.96 17.46 11.48
CA GLU A 114 22.30 17.85 10.12
C GLU A 114 21.25 18.76 9.47
N LYS A 115 20.13 18.99 10.14
CA LYS A 115 19.00 19.80 9.68
C LYS A 115 18.46 19.35 8.30
N LEU A 116 18.43 18.02 8.06
CA LEU A 116 17.86 17.46 6.85
C LEU A 116 16.34 17.54 6.87
N PRO A 117 15.65 17.45 5.72
CA PRO A 117 14.19 17.57 5.66
C PRO A 117 13.47 16.46 6.42
N PHE A 118 14.01 15.25 6.41
CA PHE A 118 13.47 14.12 7.14
C PHE A 118 14.26 13.85 8.42
N GLU A 119 13.58 13.30 9.44
CA GLU A 119 14.18 12.79 10.67
C GLU A 119 13.62 11.41 10.98
N LEU A 120 14.43 10.54 11.60
CA LEU A 120 13.99 9.22 12.01
C LEU A 120 14.04 9.09 13.52
N GLU A 121 13.00 8.52 14.09
CA GLU A 121 12.92 8.04 15.46
C GLU A 121 12.55 6.55 15.47
N PHE A 122 12.79 5.86 16.58
CA PHE A 122 12.66 4.41 16.62
C PHE A 122 11.72 3.95 17.73
N PHE A 123 11.11 2.78 17.51
CA PHE A 123 10.27 2.14 18.51
C PHE A 123 11.07 1.14 19.32
N HIS A 124 10.86 1.18 20.62
CA HIS A 124 11.38 0.19 21.55
C HIS A 124 10.64 -1.14 21.39
N ALA A 125 11.34 -2.27 21.51
CA ALA A 125 10.66 -3.56 21.58
C ALA A 125 9.71 -3.60 22.79
N SER A 126 8.57 -4.27 22.62
CA SER A 126 7.51 -4.34 23.62
C SER A 126 6.84 -5.71 23.58
N LYS A 127 5.94 -5.98 24.54
CA LYS A 127 5.16 -7.22 24.55
C LYS A 127 4.39 -7.46 23.24
N ASN A 128 3.85 -6.39 22.64
CA ASN A 128 3.10 -6.47 21.40
C ASN A 128 4.00 -6.53 20.15
N PHE A 129 5.24 -6.03 20.25
CA PHE A 129 6.24 -6.00 19.17
C PHE A 129 7.58 -6.49 19.70
N PRO A 130 7.69 -7.79 20.03
CA PRO A 130 8.85 -8.32 20.72
C PRO A 130 10.04 -8.57 19.81
N GLU A 131 9.83 -8.65 18.52
CA GLU A 131 10.86 -9.06 17.58
C GLU A 131 11.58 -7.85 16.98
N PRO A 132 12.91 -7.80 17.08
CA PRO A 132 13.68 -6.69 16.58
C PRO A 132 13.81 -6.71 15.05
N VAL A 133 13.91 -5.51 14.48
CA VAL A 133 14.24 -5.28 13.07
C VAL A 133 15.62 -4.62 12.97
N ARG A 134 16.38 -4.95 11.92
CA ARG A 134 17.64 -4.27 11.61
C ARG A 134 17.35 -3.01 10.79
N ILE A 135 17.97 -1.90 11.17
CA ILE A 135 17.79 -0.62 10.48
C ILE A 135 19.17 -0.09 10.09
N ASN A 136 19.30 0.28 8.83
CA ASN A 136 20.50 0.84 8.25
C ASN A 136 20.19 2.18 7.56
N THR A 137 21.15 3.09 7.57
CA THR A 137 21.15 4.26 6.69
C THR A 137 22.08 4.03 5.50
N VAL A 138 21.74 4.60 4.36
CA VAL A 138 22.49 4.44 3.10
C VAL A 138 22.89 5.80 2.57
N GLU A 139 24.17 5.95 2.21
CA GLU A 139 24.69 7.12 1.50
C GLU A 139 25.61 6.66 0.36
N GLY A 140 25.09 6.71 -0.87
CA GLY A 140 25.77 6.13 -2.04
C GLY A 140 25.99 4.62 -1.89
N SER A 141 27.25 4.18 -1.85
CA SER A 141 27.62 2.78 -1.61
C SER A 141 27.82 2.45 -0.13
N SER A 142 27.83 3.46 0.75
CA SER A 142 28.03 3.28 2.19
C SER A 142 26.73 2.88 2.88
N VAL A 143 26.77 1.77 3.59
CA VAL A 143 25.68 1.26 4.43
C VAL A 143 26.13 1.29 5.87
N LYS A 144 25.44 2.06 6.72
CA LYS A 144 25.73 2.15 8.15
C LYS A 144 24.57 1.56 8.95
N ARG A 145 24.84 0.50 9.70
CA ARG A 145 23.87 -0.05 10.66
C ARG A 145 23.66 0.95 11.80
N LEU A 146 22.40 1.10 12.21
CA LEU A 146 22.03 1.84 13.40
C LEU A 146 21.92 0.86 14.57
N ASP A 147 22.77 1.04 15.56
CA ASP A 147 22.76 0.20 16.75
C ASP A 147 21.75 0.71 17.75
N PHE A 148 21.05 -0.21 18.40
CA PHE A 148 20.13 0.09 19.48
C PHE A 148 20.92 0.57 20.71
N ASP A 149 20.62 1.79 21.14
CA ASP A 149 21.12 2.35 22.39
C ASP A 149 19.92 2.70 23.29
N PRO A 150 19.74 1.99 24.42
CA PRO A 150 18.64 2.25 25.34
C PRO A 150 18.66 3.66 25.95
N GLU A 151 19.83 4.33 26.01
CA GLU A 151 19.94 5.71 26.48
C GLU A 151 19.29 6.74 25.54
N ASN A 152 18.94 6.35 24.31
CA ASN A 152 18.20 7.17 23.38
C ASN A 152 16.68 7.19 23.65
N PHE A 153 16.22 6.44 24.66
CA PHE A 153 14.82 6.38 25.04
C PHE A 153 14.57 7.07 26.39
N ASP A 154 13.40 7.68 26.51
CA ASP A 154 12.81 8.10 27.76
C ASP A 154 11.83 7.01 28.21
N TYR A 155 12.02 6.49 29.41
CA TYR A 155 11.20 5.43 29.97
C TYR A 155 10.04 5.96 30.84
N GLY A 156 9.87 7.29 30.92
CA GLY A 156 8.84 7.93 31.73
C GLY A 156 8.95 7.52 33.20
N THR A 157 7.84 7.08 33.78
CA THR A 157 7.77 6.64 35.20
C THR A 157 8.09 5.15 35.38
N ASN A 158 8.45 4.42 34.30
CA ASN A 158 8.76 3.00 34.39
C ASN A 158 10.08 2.76 35.15
N ASN A 159 10.06 1.80 36.07
CA ASN A 159 11.27 1.39 36.80
C ASN A 159 12.10 0.42 35.95
N VAL A 160 12.74 0.94 34.91
CA VAL A 160 13.57 0.18 33.97
C VAL A 160 15.00 0.68 34.00
N ASP A 161 15.97 -0.24 34.15
CA ASP A 161 17.39 0.09 34.03
C ASP A 161 17.83 -0.03 32.56
N PRO A 162 18.11 1.09 31.86
CA PRO A 162 18.51 1.06 30.44
C PRO A 162 19.75 0.19 30.19
N LYS A 163 20.66 0.08 31.15
CA LYS A 163 21.91 -0.71 30.98
C LYS A 163 21.65 -2.19 30.74
N LYS A 164 20.54 -2.72 31.28
CA LYS A 164 20.14 -4.13 31.10
C LYS A 164 19.49 -4.40 29.73
N LEU A 165 19.13 -3.36 28.97
CA LEU A 165 18.44 -3.46 27.69
C LEU A 165 19.38 -3.40 26.48
N ARG A 166 20.69 -3.35 26.70
CA ARG A 166 21.68 -3.33 25.62
C ARG A 166 21.53 -4.56 24.73
N GLY A 167 21.47 -4.34 23.39
CA GLY A 167 21.32 -5.41 22.41
C GLY A 167 19.88 -5.87 22.14
N LEU A 168 18.87 -5.24 22.76
CA LEU A 168 17.46 -5.59 22.54
C LEU A 168 17.00 -5.35 21.08
N GLY A 169 17.42 -4.24 20.47
CA GLY A 169 17.05 -3.88 19.10
C GLY A 169 15.77 -3.01 19.01
N PHE A 170 15.53 -2.47 17.83
CA PHE A 170 14.36 -1.65 17.52
C PHE A 170 13.20 -2.54 17.07
N ALA A 171 11.97 -2.22 17.48
CA ALA A 171 10.76 -2.87 16.97
C ALA A 171 10.30 -2.31 15.60
N GLY A 172 10.78 -1.12 15.26
CA GLY A 172 10.41 -0.41 14.03
C GLY A 172 10.92 1.03 14.08
N PHE A 173 10.44 1.83 13.14
CA PHE A 173 10.80 3.25 13.06
C PHE A 173 9.64 4.11 12.59
N ARG A 174 9.77 5.41 12.84
CA ARG A 174 8.91 6.45 12.32
C ARG A 174 9.72 7.55 11.65
N ALA A 175 9.13 8.15 10.63
CA ALA A 175 9.73 9.27 9.94
C ALA A 175 8.93 10.56 10.14
N HIS A 176 9.65 11.66 10.29
CA HIS A 176 9.12 12.99 10.52
C HIS A 176 9.47 13.91 9.35
N TYR A 177 8.52 14.79 8.99
CA TYR A 177 8.67 15.77 7.91
C TYR A 177 7.83 17.02 8.25
N PRO A 178 8.22 18.24 7.81
CA PRO A 178 7.44 19.45 8.06
C PRO A 178 6.18 19.52 7.17
N ILE A 179 5.18 18.64 7.47
CA ILE A 179 3.99 18.45 6.64
C ILE A 179 2.90 19.47 6.95
N ASN A 180 2.69 19.82 8.23
CA ASN A 180 1.69 20.79 8.66
C ASN A 180 2.25 22.19 8.71
N THR A 181 3.43 22.37 9.32
CA THR A 181 4.12 23.66 9.45
C THR A 181 5.60 23.53 9.11
N ARG A 182 6.23 24.63 8.68
CA ARG A 182 7.67 24.62 8.36
C ARG A 182 8.57 24.57 9.60
N SER A 183 8.05 24.91 10.77
CA SER A 183 8.81 25.01 12.02
C SER A 183 8.85 23.70 12.82
N TYR A 184 7.98 22.75 12.49
CA TYR A 184 7.85 21.48 13.19
C TYR A 184 7.77 20.32 12.21
N LYS A 185 8.44 19.22 12.52
CA LYS A 185 8.39 18.00 11.73
C LYS A 185 7.42 17.03 12.39
N ASP A 186 6.27 16.88 11.76
CA ASP A 186 5.24 15.94 12.19
C ASP A 186 5.64 14.52 11.85
N GLU A 187 5.27 13.56 12.66
CA GLU A 187 5.28 12.15 12.31
C GLU A 187 4.27 11.90 11.19
N PHE A 188 4.73 11.32 10.07
CA PHE A 188 3.86 11.07 8.93
C PHE A 188 3.92 9.64 8.41
N LEU A 189 4.89 8.84 8.87
CA LEU A 189 5.13 7.47 8.40
C LEU A 189 5.62 6.61 9.55
N VAL A 190 5.05 5.40 9.66
CA VAL A 190 5.43 4.38 10.65
C VAL A 190 5.58 3.04 9.97
N PHE A 191 6.65 2.31 10.32
CA PHE A 191 6.81 0.87 10.11
C PHE A 191 6.96 0.21 11.48
N LEU A 192 5.97 -0.59 11.89
CA LEU A 192 5.96 -1.23 13.21
C LEU A 192 5.14 -2.52 13.18
N GLY A 193 5.75 -3.62 13.64
CA GLY A 193 5.11 -4.92 13.76
C GLY A 193 4.96 -5.67 12.42
N ALA A 194 5.35 -6.91 12.37
CA ALA A 194 5.32 -7.77 11.17
C ALA A 194 5.72 -6.99 9.90
N SER A 195 4.82 -6.82 8.93
CA SER A 195 5.06 -5.99 7.74
C SER A 195 4.10 -4.80 7.65
N TYR A 196 3.56 -4.35 8.78
CA TYR A 196 2.63 -3.22 8.82
C TYR A 196 3.33 -1.88 8.65
N PHE A 197 2.65 -0.98 7.96
CA PHE A 197 3.03 0.42 7.85
C PHE A 197 1.80 1.33 7.74
N ARG A 198 1.94 2.56 8.21
CA ARG A 198 0.90 3.60 8.18
C ARG A 198 1.51 4.91 7.71
N ALA A 199 0.73 5.70 6.98
CA ALA A 199 1.13 7.06 6.66
C ALA A 199 -0.06 8.02 6.84
N ALA A 200 0.25 9.31 6.93
CA ALA A 200 -0.72 10.38 7.02
C ALA A 200 -0.27 11.56 6.18
N GLY A 201 -1.20 12.26 5.56
CA GLY A 201 -0.98 13.52 4.88
C GLY A 201 -1.19 14.71 5.81
N LYS A 202 -1.20 15.92 5.23
CA LYS A 202 -1.39 17.16 5.97
C LYS A 202 -2.74 17.19 6.70
N ASN A 203 -2.72 17.55 7.99
CA ASN A 203 -3.89 17.63 8.87
C ASN A 203 -4.64 16.29 9.06
N GLN A 204 -3.99 15.16 8.78
CA GLN A 204 -4.56 13.84 9.01
C GLN A 204 -4.07 13.24 10.33
N PHE A 205 -4.84 12.30 10.86
CA PHE A 205 -4.43 11.37 11.93
C PHE A 205 -4.22 9.98 11.37
N TYR A 206 -3.50 9.11 12.07
CA TYR A 206 -3.44 7.71 11.70
C TYR A 206 -4.79 7.03 11.90
N GLY A 207 -5.18 6.23 10.93
CA GLY A 207 -6.29 5.30 10.95
C GLY A 207 -5.85 3.94 10.46
N LEU A 208 -6.41 3.51 9.34
CA LEU A 208 -6.07 2.24 8.71
C LEU A 208 -4.57 2.07 8.45
N SER A 209 -4.17 0.83 8.20
CA SER A 209 -2.80 0.43 7.90
C SER A 209 -2.70 -0.32 6.57
N ALA A 210 -1.49 -0.49 6.08
CA ALA A 210 -1.15 -1.42 5.01
C ALA A 210 -0.12 -2.44 5.48
N ARG A 211 0.01 -3.55 4.78
CA ARG A 211 1.04 -4.58 5.00
C ARG A 211 1.80 -4.89 3.73
N GLY A 212 3.01 -5.42 3.89
CA GLY A 212 3.79 -5.91 2.76
C GLY A 212 3.02 -6.93 1.92
N LEU A 213 2.45 -7.95 2.54
CA LEU A 213 1.64 -8.99 1.92
C LEU A 213 0.57 -9.53 2.87
N ALA A 214 -0.48 -10.11 2.30
CA ALA A 214 -1.42 -10.99 2.96
C ALA A 214 -1.21 -12.41 2.40
N ILE A 215 -0.73 -13.35 3.23
CA ILE A 215 -0.43 -14.72 2.82
C ILE A 215 -1.39 -15.64 3.56
N ASP A 216 -2.23 -16.35 2.81
CA ASP A 216 -3.22 -17.28 3.33
C ASP A 216 -4.21 -16.65 4.35
N THR A 217 -4.45 -15.33 4.21
CA THR A 217 -5.41 -14.60 5.05
C THR A 217 -6.81 -15.16 4.85
N ALA A 218 -7.50 -15.44 5.96
CA ALA A 218 -8.83 -16.04 6.01
C ALA A 218 -8.91 -17.42 5.30
N VAL A 219 -7.82 -18.19 5.33
CA VAL A 219 -7.78 -19.59 4.90
C VAL A 219 -7.78 -20.48 6.14
N PRO A 220 -8.46 -21.64 6.12
CA PRO A 220 -8.55 -22.51 7.29
C PRO A 220 -7.21 -23.01 7.85
N SER A 221 -6.15 -23.07 7.03
CA SER A 221 -4.80 -23.44 7.46
C SER A 221 -4.12 -22.40 8.35
N GLY A 222 -4.69 -21.19 8.45
CA GLY A 222 -4.12 -20.06 9.15
C GLY A 222 -3.28 -19.16 8.26
N GLU A 223 -3.10 -17.92 8.69
CA GLU A 223 -2.34 -16.88 8.00
C GLU A 223 -0.85 -16.98 8.29
N ASP A 224 -0.01 -16.78 7.25
CA ASP A 224 1.43 -16.60 7.39
C ASP A 224 1.76 -15.10 7.44
N PHE A 225 2.07 -14.59 8.63
CA PHE A 225 2.38 -13.18 8.84
C PHE A 225 3.79 -12.85 8.35
N ALA A 226 3.89 -12.38 7.10
CA ALA A 226 5.13 -11.86 6.55
C ALA A 226 5.68 -10.69 7.38
N ARG A 227 7.00 -10.59 7.50
CA ARG A 227 7.68 -9.60 8.33
C ARG A 227 8.76 -8.87 7.56
N PHE A 228 8.86 -7.57 7.76
CA PHE A 228 10.07 -6.84 7.41
C PHE A 228 11.14 -7.09 8.50
N THR A 229 12.25 -7.67 8.10
CA THR A 229 13.32 -8.06 9.02
C THR A 229 14.50 -7.09 9.00
N GLU A 230 14.66 -6.35 7.91
CA GLU A 230 15.75 -5.38 7.75
C GLU A 230 15.32 -4.23 6.82
N PHE A 231 15.72 -3.02 7.18
CA PHE A 231 15.48 -1.80 6.42
C PHE A 231 16.78 -1.09 6.06
N TRP A 232 16.80 -0.44 4.89
CA TRP A 232 17.85 0.47 4.45
C TRP A 232 17.17 1.76 4.00
N ILE A 233 17.50 2.86 4.68
CA ILE A 233 16.85 4.15 4.47
C ILE A 233 17.90 5.09 3.87
N GLU A 234 17.65 5.58 2.67
CA GLU A 234 18.55 6.51 2.00
C GLU A 234 18.62 7.82 2.78
N ARG A 235 19.84 8.31 3.00
CA ARG A 235 20.05 9.61 3.59
C ARG A 235 19.58 10.69 2.62
N PRO A 236 18.56 11.50 2.98
CA PRO A 236 18.02 12.50 2.07
C PRO A 236 19.00 13.66 1.87
N GLY A 237 18.96 14.25 0.70
CA GLY A 237 19.58 15.55 0.44
C GLY A 237 18.80 16.68 1.13
N ARG A 238 19.41 17.87 1.19
CA ARG A 238 18.81 19.04 1.88
C ARG A 238 17.50 19.53 1.28
N THR A 239 17.25 19.22 0.01
CA THR A 239 16.08 19.67 -0.75
C THR A 239 15.15 18.54 -1.15
N ASP A 240 15.42 17.32 -0.71
CA ASP A 240 14.61 16.17 -1.10
C ASP A 240 13.22 16.24 -0.47
N ALA A 241 12.22 15.99 -1.32
CA ALA A 241 10.81 15.95 -0.95
C ALA A 241 10.29 14.51 -0.80
N ALA A 242 11.13 13.50 -1.04
CA ALA A 242 10.78 12.10 -0.92
C ALA A 242 11.83 11.33 -0.11
N LEU A 243 11.39 10.31 0.59
CA LEU A 243 12.24 9.39 1.36
C LEU A 243 12.23 8.02 0.68
N THR A 244 13.42 7.51 0.34
CA THR A 244 13.57 6.16 -0.22
C THR A 244 13.91 5.17 0.89
N ILE A 245 13.17 4.07 0.93
CA ILE A 245 13.33 3.00 1.92
C ILE A 245 13.37 1.67 1.17
N TYR A 246 14.33 0.83 1.47
CA TYR A 246 14.36 -0.56 1.04
C TYR A 246 14.06 -1.45 2.24
N ALA A 247 13.38 -2.57 2.00
CA ALA A 247 13.06 -3.53 3.05
C ALA A 247 13.21 -4.98 2.56
N LEU A 248 13.71 -5.82 3.45
CA LEU A 248 13.77 -7.27 3.29
C LEU A 248 12.59 -7.89 4.04
N LEU A 249 11.71 -8.55 3.29
CA LEU A 249 10.58 -9.28 3.84
C LEU A 249 10.92 -10.77 3.95
N ASP A 250 10.52 -11.39 5.06
CA ASP A 250 10.65 -12.81 5.32
C ASP A 250 9.34 -13.39 5.86
N ALA A 251 8.95 -14.54 5.31
CA ALA A 251 7.79 -15.32 5.71
C ALA A 251 8.09 -16.81 5.53
N LYS A 252 7.28 -17.68 6.09
CA LYS A 252 7.45 -19.13 5.94
C LYS A 252 7.48 -19.55 4.47
N HIS A 253 6.53 -19.04 3.67
CA HIS A 253 6.32 -19.47 2.29
C HIS A 253 7.13 -18.68 1.27
N LEU A 254 7.64 -17.51 1.60
CA LEU A 254 8.33 -16.65 0.63
C LEU A 254 9.22 -15.59 1.30
N THR A 255 10.06 -14.97 0.49
CA THR A 255 10.81 -13.76 0.85
C THR A 255 10.53 -12.65 -0.15
N GLY A 256 10.84 -11.40 0.21
CA GLY A 256 10.61 -10.26 -0.68
C GLY A 256 11.64 -9.15 -0.52
N ALA A 257 11.95 -8.50 -1.63
CA ALA A 257 12.68 -7.25 -1.67
C ALA A 257 11.72 -6.12 -2.04
N TYR A 258 11.68 -5.08 -1.20
CA TYR A 258 10.80 -3.94 -1.36
C TYR A 258 11.59 -2.66 -1.55
N LYS A 259 11.06 -1.77 -2.38
CA LYS A 259 11.46 -0.37 -2.47
C LYS A 259 10.21 0.49 -2.27
N PHE A 260 10.26 1.39 -1.30
CA PHE A 260 9.28 2.42 -1.06
C PHE A 260 9.89 3.78 -1.40
N VAL A 261 9.16 4.58 -2.16
CA VAL A 261 9.47 6.01 -2.35
C VAL A 261 8.28 6.78 -1.80
N VAL A 262 8.49 7.46 -0.68
CA VAL A 262 7.43 8.10 0.10
C VAL A 262 7.52 9.60 -0.04
N THR A 263 6.47 10.21 -0.57
CA THR A 263 6.35 11.65 -0.78
C THR A 263 5.26 12.21 0.12
N PRO A 264 5.61 12.85 1.25
CA PRO A 264 4.64 13.52 2.12
C PRO A 264 4.09 14.79 1.47
N GLY A 265 2.81 15.10 1.72
CA GLY A 265 2.13 16.27 1.17
C GLY A 265 0.72 16.43 1.72
N THR A 266 -0.16 17.12 0.98
CA THR A 266 -1.60 17.18 1.31
C THR A 266 -2.17 15.77 1.45
N GLU A 267 -1.80 14.88 0.53
CA GLU A 267 -1.81 13.43 0.65
C GLU A 267 -0.36 12.93 0.78
N THR A 268 -0.16 11.82 1.44
CA THR A 268 1.11 11.11 1.38
C THR A 268 1.01 10.01 0.35
N VAL A 269 1.87 10.08 -0.68
CA VAL A 269 1.92 9.08 -1.75
C VAL A 269 3.13 8.18 -1.55
N MET A 270 2.91 6.88 -1.59
CA MET A 270 3.95 5.88 -1.47
C MET A 270 3.98 5.01 -2.73
N GLN A 271 5.04 5.12 -3.53
CA GLN A 271 5.27 4.17 -4.60
C GLN A 271 5.97 2.94 -4.04
N VAL A 272 5.38 1.78 -4.25
CA VAL A 272 5.88 0.48 -3.80
C VAL A 272 6.26 -0.36 -4.99
N ASN A 273 7.49 -0.89 -4.98
CA ASN A 273 7.97 -1.88 -5.92
C ASN A 273 8.43 -3.09 -5.12
N ALA A 274 7.95 -4.27 -5.46
CA ALA A 274 8.26 -5.50 -4.76
C ALA A 274 8.64 -6.62 -5.71
N ARG A 275 9.63 -7.43 -5.29
CA ARG A 275 10.04 -8.67 -5.94
C ARG A 275 10.05 -9.79 -4.94
N LEU A 276 9.24 -10.81 -5.18
CA LEU A 276 9.07 -11.96 -4.30
C LEU A 276 9.83 -13.18 -4.83
N PHE A 277 10.29 -14.01 -3.91
CA PHE A 277 10.93 -15.29 -4.16
C PHE A 277 10.21 -16.35 -3.33
N ILE A 278 9.57 -17.31 -4.00
CA ILE A 278 8.74 -18.32 -3.36
C ILE A 278 9.63 -19.43 -2.80
N ARG A 279 9.42 -19.81 -1.53
CA ARG A 279 10.01 -21.00 -0.89
C ARG A 279 9.12 -22.21 -1.05
N GLU A 280 7.84 -22.01 -0.73
CA GLU A 280 6.80 -23.04 -0.74
C GLU A 280 5.54 -22.46 -1.39
N PRO A 281 4.71 -23.28 -2.04
CA PRO A 281 3.44 -22.81 -2.60
C PRO A 281 2.57 -22.15 -1.53
N VAL A 282 1.86 -21.08 -1.92
CA VAL A 282 0.86 -20.40 -1.10
C VAL A 282 -0.53 -20.69 -1.65
N ALA A 283 -1.51 -20.88 -0.79
CA ALA A 283 -2.89 -21.10 -1.21
C ALA A 283 -3.53 -19.79 -1.69
N LYS A 284 -3.17 -18.66 -1.06
CA LYS A 284 -3.69 -17.34 -1.40
C LYS A 284 -2.60 -16.27 -1.19
N LEU A 285 -2.25 -15.55 -2.27
CA LEU A 285 -1.34 -14.42 -2.19
C LEU A 285 -2.12 -13.12 -2.37
N GLY A 286 -2.18 -12.31 -1.32
CA GLY A 286 -2.80 -10.99 -1.33
C GLY A 286 -1.78 -9.88 -1.49
N LEU A 287 -1.91 -9.09 -2.57
CA LEU A 287 -1.04 -7.96 -2.91
C LEU A 287 -1.66 -6.64 -2.45
N ALA A 288 -0.81 -5.67 -2.10
CA ALA A 288 -1.22 -4.32 -1.68
C ALA A 288 -2.31 -4.35 -0.58
N SER A 289 -2.07 -5.14 0.44
CA SER A 289 -3.03 -5.38 1.52
C SER A 289 -3.23 -4.15 2.39
N LEU A 290 -4.50 -3.81 2.62
CA LEU A 290 -4.98 -2.76 3.51
C LEU A 290 -5.67 -3.39 4.71
N ASN A 291 -5.49 -2.82 5.89
CA ASN A 291 -6.15 -3.24 7.12
C ASN A 291 -6.83 -2.04 7.78
N SER A 292 -8.08 -2.22 8.19
CA SER A 292 -8.89 -1.15 8.78
C SER A 292 -9.80 -1.69 9.88
N MET A 293 -10.50 -0.79 10.54
CA MET A 293 -11.47 -1.09 11.56
C MET A 293 -12.85 -0.57 11.15
N PHE A 294 -13.88 -1.41 11.31
CA PHE A 294 -15.29 -1.04 11.26
C PHE A 294 -16.04 -1.73 12.41
N PHE A 295 -16.52 -0.95 13.35
CA PHE A 295 -17.28 -1.46 14.47
C PHE A 295 -18.79 -1.32 14.22
N PHE A 296 -19.27 -0.11 13.95
CA PHE A 296 -20.61 0.18 13.48
C PHE A 296 -20.66 1.51 12.71
N GLY A 297 -21.76 1.73 11.97
CA GLY A 297 -22.01 2.94 11.19
C GLY A 297 -23.47 3.05 10.77
N GLU A 298 -23.80 4.00 9.92
CA GLU A 298 -25.21 4.33 9.55
C GLU A 298 -25.97 3.15 8.87
N ASN A 299 -25.24 2.23 8.23
CA ASN A 299 -25.81 1.00 7.64
C ASN A 299 -25.93 -0.16 8.64
N GLN A 300 -25.29 -0.06 9.80
CA GLN A 300 -25.31 -1.00 10.91
C GLN A 300 -25.13 -0.26 12.22
N PRO A 301 -26.16 0.43 12.73
CA PRO A 301 -26.07 1.25 13.94
C PRO A 301 -25.62 0.44 15.17
N GLY A 302 -24.79 1.07 15.99
CA GLY A 302 -24.37 0.53 17.30
C GLY A 302 -25.53 0.41 18.26
N GLN A 303 -25.38 -0.47 19.25
CA GLN A 303 -26.30 -0.59 20.39
C GLN A 303 -25.56 -0.11 21.63
N ASP A 304 -26.24 0.69 22.44
CA ASP A 304 -25.73 1.19 23.74
C ASP A 304 -24.45 2.07 23.64
N ASP A 305 -24.21 2.69 22.48
CA ASP A 305 -23.14 3.68 22.25
C ASP A 305 -23.77 5.03 21.85
N TYR A 306 -23.26 6.12 22.40
CA TYR A 306 -23.76 7.47 22.07
C TYR A 306 -23.26 7.95 20.70
N ARG A 307 -22.14 7.41 20.23
CA ARG A 307 -21.53 7.77 18.94
C ARG A 307 -22.37 7.21 17.81
N PRO A 308 -22.67 7.97 16.76
CA PRO A 308 -23.40 7.46 15.61
C PRO A 308 -22.62 6.41 14.81
N GLU A 309 -21.29 6.61 14.69
CA GLU A 309 -20.40 5.77 13.88
C GLU A 309 -19.03 5.62 14.55
N VAL A 310 -18.44 4.42 14.42
CA VAL A 310 -17.10 4.09 14.91
C VAL A 310 -16.39 3.23 13.86
N HIS A 311 -15.54 3.86 13.03
CA HIS A 311 -14.78 3.17 11.99
C HIS A 311 -13.64 4.02 11.42
N ASP A 312 -12.58 3.36 10.95
CA ASP A 312 -11.47 3.96 10.19
C ASP A 312 -11.76 4.05 8.69
N SER A 313 -12.66 3.20 8.22
CA SER A 313 -13.16 3.20 6.85
C SER A 313 -14.63 2.78 6.86
N ASP A 314 -15.44 3.41 6.02
CA ASP A 314 -16.86 3.11 5.88
C ASP A 314 -17.16 2.19 4.69
N GLY A 315 -16.25 2.05 3.73
CA GLY A 315 -16.46 1.19 2.57
C GLY A 315 -15.21 0.85 1.77
N LEU A 316 -15.36 -0.21 0.96
CA LEU A 316 -14.41 -0.59 -0.07
C LEU A 316 -14.87 0.01 -1.40
N SER A 317 -14.01 0.79 -2.05
CA SER A 317 -14.18 1.27 -3.42
C SER A 317 -13.32 0.47 -4.37
N ILE A 318 -13.86 0.11 -5.55
CA ILE A 318 -13.15 -0.65 -6.60
C ILE A 318 -13.41 0.00 -7.95
N ALA A 319 -12.35 0.40 -8.64
CA ALA A 319 -12.38 0.79 -10.04
C ALA A 319 -11.94 -0.41 -10.90
N THR A 320 -12.87 -1.05 -11.58
CA THR A 320 -12.60 -2.23 -12.38
C THR A 320 -11.87 -1.90 -13.68
N GLY A 321 -11.21 -2.89 -14.30
CA GLY A 321 -10.50 -2.69 -15.57
C GLY A 321 -11.41 -2.32 -16.75
N HIS A 322 -12.68 -2.67 -16.69
CA HIS A 322 -13.69 -2.36 -17.71
C HIS A 322 -14.55 -1.12 -17.42
N GLY A 323 -14.18 -0.37 -16.38
CA GLY A 323 -14.74 0.98 -16.14
C GLY A 323 -15.93 1.03 -15.17
N GLU A 324 -16.35 -0.09 -14.61
CA GLU A 324 -17.33 -0.07 -13.51
C GLU A 324 -16.64 0.37 -12.22
N TRP A 325 -17.31 1.23 -11.45
CA TRP A 325 -16.95 1.56 -10.08
C TRP A 325 -17.94 0.91 -9.13
N ILE A 326 -17.42 0.27 -8.08
CA ILE A 326 -18.20 -0.45 -7.08
C ILE A 326 -17.94 0.20 -5.73
N TRP A 327 -18.99 0.50 -5.00
CA TRP A 327 -18.97 0.88 -3.60
C TRP A 327 -19.56 -0.23 -2.74
N ARG A 328 -18.76 -0.77 -1.85
CA ARG A 328 -19.16 -1.82 -0.90
C ARG A 328 -19.05 -1.29 0.53
N PRO A 329 -20.15 -0.83 1.16
CA PRO A 329 -20.16 -0.48 2.57
C PRO A 329 -19.68 -1.64 3.44
N LEU A 330 -18.90 -1.32 4.47
CA LEU A 330 -18.40 -2.30 5.43
C LEU A 330 -19.49 -2.67 6.43
N ILE A 331 -19.32 -3.85 7.04
CA ILE A 331 -20.12 -4.31 8.15
C ILE A 331 -19.22 -5.02 9.18
N ASN A 332 -19.66 -5.07 10.43
CA ASN A 332 -19.14 -5.95 11.46
C ASN A 332 -20.00 -7.22 11.49
N PRO A 333 -19.60 -8.31 10.83
CA PRO A 333 -20.42 -9.51 10.73
C PRO A 333 -20.35 -10.33 12.02
N LYS A 334 -21.29 -11.24 12.22
CA LYS A 334 -21.29 -12.18 13.37
C LYS A 334 -20.31 -13.34 13.19
N ARG A 335 -19.84 -13.60 11.98
CA ARG A 335 -18.82 -14.60 11.64
C ARG A 335 -17.92 -14.08 10.53
N LEU A 336 -16.79 -14.72 10.33
CA LEU A 336 -15.87 -14.39 9.22
C LEU A 336 -16.65 -14.34 7.89
N LEU A 337 -16.54 -13.20 7.20
CA LEU A 337 -17.15 -12.96 5.91
C LEU A 337 -16.07 -12.60 4.89
N VAL A 338 -16.01 -13.36 3.81
CA VAL A 338 -15.10 -13.12 2.69
C VAL A 338 -15.92 -12.86 1.44
N THR A 339 -15.69 -11.72 0.80
CA THR A 339 -16.33 -11.34 -0.46
C THR A 339 -15.29 -11.10 -1.53
N SER A 340 -15.53 -11.61 -2.73
CA SER A 340 -14.61 -11.50 -3.87
C SER A 340 -15.25 -10.70 -5.01
N PHE A 341 -14.48 -9.77 -5.58
CA PHE A 341 -14.88 -8.95 -6.72
C PHE A 341 -13.92 -9.24 -7.87
N ALA A 342 -14.32 -10.15 -8.76
CA ALA A 342 -13.51 -10.57 -9.90
C ALA A 342 -13.42 -9.44 -10.95
N THR A 343 -12.21 -9.18 -11.42
CA THR A 343 -11.97 -8.23 -12.51
C THR A 343 -10.62 -8.52 -13.17
N THR A 344 -10.37 -7.91 -14.33
CA THR A 344 -9.08 -7.97 -15.02
C THR A 344 -8.46 -6.57 -15.00
N SER A 345 -7.18 -6.48 -14.66
CA SER A 345 -6.41 -5.22 -14.66
C SER A 345 -7.15 -4.07 -13.97
N PRO A 346 -7.39 -4.16 -12.66
CA PRO A 346 -8.12 -3.13 -11.92
C PRO A 346 -7.41 -1.77 -12.09
N LYS A 347 -8.19 -0.69 -12.15
CA LYS A 347 -7.66 0.67 -12.15
C LYS A 347 -7.28 1.12 -10.74
N GLY A 348 -7.92 0.53 -9.73
CA GLY A 348 -7.60 0.75 -8.33
C GLY A 348 -8.63 0.14 -7.41
N PHE A 349 -8.27 0.10 -6.12
CA PHE A 349 -9.18 -0.24 -5.03
C PHE A 349 -8.69 0.41 -3.74
N GLY A 350 -9.59 0.60 -2.80
CA GLY A 350 -9.18 1.20 -1.53
C GLY A 350 -10.24 1.11 -0.44
N LEU A 351 -9.78 1.15 0.80
CA LEU A 351 -10.63 1.33 1.97
C LEU A 351 -10.77 2.83 2.22
N MET A 352 -12.01 3.31 2.08
CA MET A 352 -12.31 4.73 2.05
C MET A 352 -13.06 5.15 3.30
N GLN A 353 -12.77 6.35 3.79
CA GLN A 353 -13.53 7.05 4.80
C GLN A 353 -14.23 8.22 4.11
N ARG A 354 -15.51 8.06 3.76
CA ARG A 354 -16.29 9.06 3.02
C ARG A 354 -16.95 10.07 3.94
N ASP A 355 -17.36 9.62 5.13
CA ASP A 355 -17.91 10.48 6.15
C ASP A 355 -16.82 11.32 6.80
N ARG A 356 -16.99 12.66 6.71
CA ARG A 356 -15.98 13.64 7.14
C ARG A 356 -16.53 14.70 8.09
N SER A 357 -17.80 14.57 8.50
CA SER A 357 -18.38 15.47 9.48
C SER A 357 -18.07 14.97 10.90
N PRO A 358 -17.55 15.80 11.81
CA PRO A 358 -17.41 15.42 13.21
C PRO A 358 -18.71 14.92 13.84
N SER A 359 -19.87 15.42 13.36
CA SER A 359 -21.19 15.00 13.86
C SER A 359 -21.57 13.55 13.49
N ASN A 360 -20.85 12.94 12.55
CA ASN A 360 -21.07 11.52 12.24
C ASN A 360 -20.45 10.62 13.31
N TYR A 361 -19.46 11.12 14.05
CA TYR A 361 -18.69 10.31 15.01
C TYR A 361 -18.93 10.73 16.47
N GLU A 362 -19.08 12.05 16.73
CA GLU A 362 -19.20 12.63 18.08
C GLU A 362 -18.04 12.19 19.02
N ASP A 363 -16.85 11.95 18.45
CA ASP A 363 -15.66 11.47 19.17
C ASP A 363 -14.47 12.42 18.93
N PRO A 364 -14.36 13.49 19.73
CA PRO A 364 -13.30 14.49 19.57
C PRO A 364 -11.90 13.96 19.95
N GLU A 365 -11.81 12.80 20.61
CA GLU A 365 -10.53 12.18 20.98
C GLU A 365 -10.00 11.31 19.86
N ALA A 366 -10.81 10.43 19.28
CA ALA A 366 -10.42 9.54 18.20
C ALA A 366 -10.34 10.25 16.85
N GLN A 367 -11.13 11.32 16.63
CA GLN A 367 -11.17 12.17 15.43
C GLN A 367 -11.20 11.33 14.14
N TYR A 368 -12.14 10.39 14.04
CA TYR A 368 -12.29 9.47 12.90
C TYR A 368 -12.46 10.22 11.58
N GLU A 369 -13.10 11.37 11.56
CA GLU A 369 -13.29 12.22 10.39
C GLU A 369 -11.96 12.70 9.78
N ARG A 370 -10.85 12.67 10.53
CA ARG A 370 -9.51 13.07 10.10
C ARG A 370 -8.61 11.90 9.71
N ARG A 371 -9.08 10.67 9.86
CA ARG A 371 -8.32 9.47 9.46
C ARG A 371 -8.35 9.32 7.93
N PRO A 372 -7.22 9.03 7.26
CA PRO A 372 -7.16 8.98 5.81
C PRO A 372 -7.94 7.80 5.21
N SER A 373 -8.39 7.97 3.99
CA SER A 373 -8.64 6.88 3.06
C SER A 373 -7.32 6.33 2.54
N ALA A 374 -7.28 5.05 2.16
CA ALA A 374 -6.13 4.47 1.47
C ALA A 374 -6.57 3.91 0.11
N TRP A 375 -5.96 4.43 -0.97
CA TRP A 375 -6.24 4.03 -2.34
C TRP A 375 -5.01 3.39 -2.98
N VAL A 376 -5.17 2.19 -3.52
CA VAL A 376 -4.17 1.45 -4.28
C VAL A 376 -4.36 1.70 -5.76
N GLU A 377 -3.36 2.26 -6.43
CA GLU A 377 -3.28 2.43 -7.88
C GLU A 377 -2.24 1.44 -8.42
N PRO A 378 -2.63 0.37 -9.13
CA PRO A 378 -1.70 -0.58 -9.72
C PRO A 378 -0.76 0.08 -10.73
N ILE A 379 0.51 -0.31 -10.73
CA ILE A 379 1.48 0.08 -11.75
C ILE A 379 1.72 -1.13 -12.65
N GLY A 380 1.49 -0.97 -13.95
CA GLY A 380 1.54 -2.05 -14.92
C GLY A 380 0.25 -2.86 -14.98
N ASP A 381 0.31 -4.01 -15.65
CA ASP A 381 -0.82 -4.92 -15.82
C ASP A 381 -0.82 -5.98 -14.71
N TRP A 382 -1.85 -5.99 -13.86
CA TRP A 382 -2.02 -6.98 -12.81
C TRP A 382 -2.80 -8.23 -13.27
N GLY A 383 -3.28 -8.23 -14.52
CA GLY A 383 -3.96 -9.36 -15.13
C GLY A 383 -5.34 -9.66 -14.54
N ALA A 384 -5.79 -10.89 -14.74
CA ALA A 384 -7.03 -11.41 -14.16
C ALA A 384 -6.84 -11.76 -12.68
N GLY A 385 -7.86 -11.50 -11.88
CA GLY A 385 -7.86 -11.76 -10.44
C GLY A 385 -9.09 -11.19 -9.76
N ARG A 386 -8.98 -10.93 -8.48
CA ARG A 386 -10.07 -10.36 -7.69
C ARG A 386 -9.57 -9.46 -6.58
N VAL A 387 -10.33 -8.44 -6.27
CA VAL A 387 -10.23 -7.76 -4.98
C VAL A 387 -10.99 -8.59 -3.95
N GLU A 388 -10.33 -8.99 -2.89
CA GLU A 388 -10.94 -9.75 -1.80
C GLU A 388 -11.10 -8.86 -0.58
N LEU A 389 -12.30 -8.86 0.00
CA LEU A 389 -12.67 -8.17 1.23
C LEU A 389 -12.93 -9.21 2.31
N VAL A 390 -12.14 -9.15 3.36
CA VAL A 390 -12.28 -9.99 4.56
C VAL A 390 -12.80 -9.13 5.70
N GLN A 391 -13.91 -9.53 6.32
CA GLN A 391 -14.52 -8.85 7.44
C GLN A 391 -14.64 -9.86 8.60
N ILE A 392 -14.01 -9.52 9.72
CA ILE A 392 -13.86 -10.37 10.89
C ILE A 392 -14.79 -9.82 11.99
N PRO A 393 -15.50 -10.64 12.76
CA PRO A 393 -16.24 -10.17 13.92
C PRO A 393 -15.32 -9.45 14.92
N THR A 394 -15.72 -8.29 15.40
CA THR A 394 -15.03 -7.62 16.51
C THR A 394 -16.01 -7.21 17.61
N PRO A 395 -15.66 -7.40 18.89
CA PRO A 395 -16.47 -6.96 20.01
C PRO A 395 -16.33 -5.48 20.33
N ASP A 396 -15.28 -4.82 19.81
CA ASP A 396 -14.94 -3.42 20.08
C ASP A 396 -14.08 -2.81 18.97
N GLU A 397 -13.72 -1.54 19.11
CA GLU A 397 -12.97 -0.73 18.15
C GLU A 397 -11.44 -0.93 18.22
N THR A 398 -10.93 -1.76 19.13
CA THR A 398 -9.47 -1.89 19.35
C THR A 398 -8.80 -2.83 18.34
N ASN A 399 -9.58 -3.56 17.54
CA ASN A 399 -9.09 -4.55 16.60
C ASN A 399 -9.31 -4.12 15.15
N ASP A 400 -8.27 -4.15 14.33
CA ASP A 400 -8.40 -4.07 12.87
C ASP A 400 -9.13 -5.33 12.37
N ASN A 401 -10.40 -5.21 12.02
CA ASN A 401 -11.27 -6.33 11.63
C ASN A 401 -11.61 -6.38 10.13
N ILE A 402 -11.04 -5.47 9.35
CA ILE A 402 -11.25 -5.35 7.91
C ILE A 402 -9.92 -5.54 7.19
N VAL A 403 -9.90 -6.43 6.18
CA VAL A 403 -8.73 -6.59 5.30
C VAL A 403 -9.19 -6.57 3.85
N ALA A 404 -8.50 -5.81 3.00
CA ALA A 404 -8.75 -5.78 1.56
C ALA A 404 -7.42 -5.93 0.78
N PHE A 405 -7.40 -6.76 -0.25
CA PHE A 405 -6.20 -7.02 -1.06
C PHE A 405 -6.56 -7.55 -2.45
N TRP A 406 -5.61 -7.47 -3.36
CA TRP A 406 -5.71 -8.10 -4.67
C TRP A 406 -5.18 -9.53 -4.65
N VAL A 407 -5.93 -10.46 -5.21
CA VAL A 407 -5.51 -11.86 -5.41
C VAL A 407 -5.43 -12.14 -6.91
N PRO A 408 -4.24 -12.39 -7.47
CA PRO A 408 -4.11 -12.81 -8.87
C PRO A 408 -4.71 -14.21 -9.08
N ASP A 409 -5.39 -14.43 -10.21
CA ASP A 409 -5.97 -15.75 -10.54
C ASP A 409 -4.91 -16.82 -10.73
N LYS A 410 -3.74 -16.42 -11.25
CA LYS A 410 -2.60 -17.32 -11.39
C LYS A 410 -1.66 -17.14 -10.21
N PRO A 411 -1.45 -18.18 -9.40
CA PRO A 411 -0.45 -18.13 -8.35
C PRO A 411 0.95 -17.91 -8.94
N PRO A 412 1.87 -17.29 -8.19
CA PRO A 412 3.26 -17.14 -8.62
C PRO A 412 3.92 -18.48 -8.93
N ASP A 413 4.70 -18.52 -10.01
CA ASP A 413 5.56 -19.66 -10.35
C ASP A 413 6.71 -19.75 -9.31
N PRO A 414 6.84 -20.85 -8.54
CA PRO A 414 7.88 -20.97 -7.54
C PRO A 414 9.31 -20.91 -8.11
N GLN A 415 9.49 -21.15 -9.39
CA GLN A 415 10.80 -21.14 -10.05
C GLN A 415 11.22 -19.75 -10.53
N LYS A 416 10.32 -18.76 -10.50
CA LYS A 416 10.56 -17.41 -11.03
C LYS A 416 10.29 -16.35 -9.95
N PRO A 417 11.05 -15.25 -9.97
CA PRO A 417 10.67 -14.09 -9.18
C PRO A 417 9.29 -13.57 -9.63
N PHE A 418 8.50 -13.11 -8.67
CA PHE A 418 7.21 -12.48 -8.92
C PHE A 418 7.31 -10.99 -8.60
N ASP A 419 7.07 -10.14 -9.61
CA ASP A 419 7.16 -8.69 -9.49
C ASP A 419 5.77 -8.06 -9.45
N PHE A 420 5.59 -7.06 -8.59
CA PHE A 420 4.43 -6.16 -8.63
C PHE A 420 4.80 -4.77 -8.14
N ALA A 421 4.02 -3.79 -8.58
CA ALA A 421 4.22 -2.41 -8.18
C ALA A 421 2.88 -1.68 -8.11
N TYR A 422 2.79 -0.68 -7.23
CA TYR A 422 1.61 0.15 -7.06
C TYR A 422 1.98 1.49 -6.42
N LYS A 423 1.08 2.48 -6.52
CA LYS A 423 1.06 3.62 -5.63
C LYS A 423 -0.01 3.43 -4.58
N LEU A 424 0.30 3.87 -3.38
CA LEU A 424 -0.63 3.92 -2.26
C LEU A 424 -0.79 5.37 -1.83
N HIS A 425 -2.02 5.86 -1.90
CA HIS A 425 -2.40 7.21 -1.54
C HIS A 425 -3.06 7.22 -0.16
N TRP A 426 -2.51 7.99 0.76
CA TRP A 426 -3.08 8.26 2.06
C TRP A 426 -3.69 9.66 2.02
N GLN A 427 -5.01 9.74 1.89
CA GLN A 427 -5.67 10.98 1.46
C GLN A 427 -6.99 11.24 2.19
N MET A 428 -7.37 12.53 2.29
CA MET A 428 -8.69 12.95 2.77
C MET A 428 -9.72 12.97 1.65
N ALA A 429 -9.28 13.29 0.43
CA ALA A 429 -10.13 13.19 -0.74
C ALA A 429 -10.49 11.73 -1.03
N ASN A 430 -11.66 11.52 -1.59
CA ASN A 430 -12.06 10.19 -2.03
C ASN A 430 -11.87 10.08 -3.53
N GLU A 431 -11.38 8.94 -3.97
CA GLU A 431 -11.43 8.59 -5.38
C GLU A 431 -12.90 8.50 -5.80
N THR A 432 -13.24 9.24 -6.83
CA THR A 432 -14.61 9.29 -7.36
C THR A 432 -14.61 8.85 -8.81
N PRO A 433 -15.66 8.13 -9.24
CA PRO A 433 -15.78 7.73 -10.64
C PRO A 433 -15.88 8.95 -11.55
N PRO A 434 -15.05 9.02 -12.61
CA PRO A 434 -15.10 10.16 -13.54
C PRO A 434 -16.46 10.30 -14.21
N GLY A 435 -17.08 11.47 -14.11
CA GLY A 435 -18.29 11.82 -14.82
C GLY A 435 -19.59 11.13 -14.38
N VAL A 436 -19.57 10.41 -13.25
CA VAL A 436 -20.76 9.78 -12.65
C VAL A 436 -20.89 10.16 -11.18
N GLY A 437 -22.05 9.88 -10.58
CA GLY A 437 -22.28 10.15 -9.15
C GLY A 437 -21.78 9.03 -8.27
N SER A 438 -21.47 9.38 -7.01
CA SER A 438 -21.02 8.45 -5.98
C SER A 438 -22.10 8.24 -4.92
N VAL A 439 -22.10 7.09 -4.26
CA VAL A 439 -22.86 6.85 -3.05
C VAL A 439 -22.24 7.67 -1.92
N VAL A 440 -23.01 8.55 -1.31
CA VAL A 440 -22.54 9.43 -0.24
C VAL A 440 -23.09 9.04 1.13
N GLN A 441 -24.21 8.31 1.16
CA GLN A 441 -24.79 7.78 2.40
C GLN A 441 -25.52 6.47 2.15
N VAL A 442 -25.44 5.56 3.13
CA VAL A 442 -26.10 4.25 3.11
C VAL A 442 -26.72 3.99 4.47
N ARG A 443 -28.04 4.01 4.55
CA ARG A 443 -28.77 3.69 5.78
C ARG A 443 -29.59 2.42 5.62
N ARG A 444 -29.68 1.66 6.68
CA ARG A 444 -30.45 0.44 6.74
C ARG A 444 -31.42 0.47 7.92
N GLY A 445 -32.64 0.00 7.70
CA GLY A 445 -33.66 -0.10 8.74
C GLY A 445 -34.88 -0.86 8.25
N ARG A 446 -35.96 -0.84 9.01
CA ARG A 446 -37.25 -1.42 8.60
C ARG A 446 -38.16 -0.46 7.84
N GLY A 447 -37.77 0.80 7.72
CA GLY A 447 -38.59 1.85 7.13
C GLY A 447 -39.77 2.27 8.01
N TYR A 448 -40.66 3.12 7.46
CA TYR A 448 -41.88 3.56 8.13
C TYR A 448 -42.99 2.52 7.95
N VAL A 449 -43.13 1.61 8.88
CA VAL A 449 -44.19 0.60 8.93
C VAL A 449 -44.80 0.54 10.34
N LYS A 450 -46.14 0.42 10.42
CA LYS A 450 -46.83 0.35 11.72
C LYS A 450 -46.46 -0.89 12.52
N GLN A 451 -46.30 -2.00 11.82
CA GLN A 451 -45.88 -3.29 12.41
C GLN A 451 -44.67 -3.83 11.65
N ALA A 452 -43.75 -4.47 12.35
CA ALA A 452 -42.62 -5.13 11.72
C ALA A 452 -43.12 -6.28 10.84
N ASP A 453 -42.76 -6.27 9.57
CA ASP A 453 -43.16 -7.26 8.56
C ASP A 453 -41.99 -8.13 8.06
N GLY A 454 -40.81 -7.95 8.68
CA GLY A 454 -39.59 -8.66 8.34
C GLY A 454 -38.87 -8.15 7.11
N ASP A 455 -39.40 -7.11 6.44
CA ASP A 455 -38.74 -6.48 5.31
C ASP A 455 -37.58 -5.59 5.78
N ILE A 456 -36.56 -5.47 4.91
CA ILE A 456 -35.40 -4.62 5.13
C ILE A 456 -35.47 -3.46 4.15
N ASN A 457 -35.33 -2.24 4.65
CA ASN A 457 -35.31 -1.03 3.85
C ASN A 457 -33.92 -0.42 3.83
N PHE A 458 -33.42 -0.09 2.64
CA PHE A 458 -32.18 0.65 2.41
C PHE A 458 -32.53 2.04 1.87
N VAL A 459 -31.80 3.03 2.34
CA VAL A 459 -31.85 4.41 1.87
C VAL A 459 -30.45 4.78 1.40
N LEU A 460 -30.30 5.01 0.10
CA LEU A 460 -29.04 5.32 -0.56
C LEU A 460 -29.10 6.74 -1.10
N ASP A 461 -28.16 7.58 -0.74
CA ASP A 461 -28.03 8.90 -1.34
C ASP A 461 -26.84 8.90 -2.32
N PHE A 462 -27.12 9.34 -3.55
CA PHE A 462 -26.11 9.49 -4.60
C PHE A 462 -25.91 10.96 -4.90
N ASP A 463 -24.67 11.40 -4.98
CA ASP A 463 -24.32 12.79 -5.27
C ASP A 463 -23.06 12.87 -6.14
N GLY A 464 -22.80 14.06 -6.65
CA GLY A 464 -21.62 14.37 -7.45
C GLY A 464 -21.91 15.44 -8.50
N PRO A 465 -20.86 16.08 -9.06
CA PRO A 465 -21.04 17.19 -10.01
C PRO A 465 -21.90 16.83 -11.22
N SER A 466 -21.79 15.59 -11.73
CA SER A 466 -22.58 15.10 -12.87
C SER A 466 -24.06 14.97 -12.55
N LEU A 467 -24.42 14.51 -11.35
CA LEU A 467 -25.82 14.40 -10.91
C LEU A 467 -26.41 15.78 -10.59
N ARG A 468 -25.64 16.66 -9.96
CA ARG A 468 -26.06 18.04 -9.66
C ARG A 468 -26.29 18.89 -10.90
N ALA A 469 -25.61 18.58 -12.00
CA ALA A 469 -25.80 19.24 -13.29
C ALA A 469 -27.08 18.81 -14.02
N LEU A 470 -27.75 17.74 -13.58
CA LEU A 470 -28.98 17.26 -14.17
C LEU A 470 -30.16 18.18 -13.76
N LYS A 471 -31.13 18.31 -14.67
CA LYS A 471 -32.36 19.02 -14.34
C LYS A 471 -33.17 18.23 -13.29
N PRO A 472 -33.92 18.91 -12.41
CA PRO A 472 -34.74 18.23 -11.40
C PRO A 472 -35.82 17.28 -11.97
N ASP A 473 -36.20 17.46 -13.22
CA ASP A 473 -37.18 16.66 -13.96
C ASP A 473 -36.53 15.58 -14.86
N ALA A 474 -35.20 15.34 -14.69
CA ALA A 474 -34.50 14.29 -15.41
C ALA A 474 -35.17 12.92 -15.14
N LYS A 475 -35.42 12.17 -16.22
CA LYS A 475 -36.07 10.85 -16.14
C LYS A 475 -35.05 9.77 -15.81
N LEU A 476 -34.57 9.78 -14.57
CA LEU A 476 -33.66 8.77 -14.06
C LEU A 476 -34.43 7.59 -13.47
N GLU A 477 -33.87 6.40 -13.61
CA GLU A 477 -34.47 5.17 -13.11
C GLU A 477 -33.56 4.44 -12.12
N PRO A 478 -34.13 3.90 -11.01
CA PRO A 478 -33.40 3.04 -10.11
C PRO A 478 -33.25 1.65 -10.74
N PHE A 479 -32.02 1.22 -10.96
CA PHE A 479 -31.71 -0.16 -11.37
C PHE A 479 -31.24 -0.94 -10.13
N VAL A 480 -31.92 -2.05 -9.82
CA VAL A 480 -31.64 -2.88 -8.64
C VAL A 480 -31.63 -4.34 -9.05
N GLU A 481 -30.53 -5.03 -8.75
CA GLU A 481 -30.39 -6.47 -8.88
C GLU A 481 -30.33 -7.09 -7.48
N ILE A 482 -31.05 -8.20 -7.29
CA ILE A 482 -31.13 -8.91 -6.01
C ILE A 482 -30.90 -10.40 -6.27
N GLY A 483 -30.05 -11.01 -5.46
CA GLY A 483 -29.83 -12.46 -5.48
C GLY A 483 -31.10 -13.25 -5.15
N GLY A 484 -31.15 -14.51 -5.56
CA GLY A 484 -32.34 -15.38 -5.47
C GLY A 484 -32.91 -15.63 -4.07
N ASN A 485 -32.26 -15.12 -3.01
CA ASN A 485 -32.66 -15.31 -1.61
C ASN A 485 -33.51 -14.18 -1.05
N ALA A 486 -33.95 -13.25 -1.91
CA ALA A 486 -34.82 -12.16 -1.54
C ALA A 486 -35.73 -11.73 -2.69
N GLN A 487 -36.82 -11.03 -2.36
CA GLN A 487 -37.76 -10.41 -3.28
C GLN A 487 -37.67 -8.90 -3.15
N LEU A 488 -37.58 -8.20 -4.29
CA LEU A 488 -37.76 -6.75 -4.34
C LEU A 488 -39.23 -6.44 -4.08
N ARG A 489 -39.48 -5.70 -3.01
CA ARG A 489 -40.83 -5.25 -2.65
C ARG A 489 -41.15 -3.90 -3.24
N GLU A 490 -40.18 -3.00 -3.17
CA GLU A 490 -40.33 -1.61 -3.59
C GLU A 490 -38.99 -1.00 -3.93
N LYS A 491 -38.98 -0.11 -4.93
CA LYS A 491 -37.84 0.77 -5.21
C LYS A 491 -38.38 2.15 -5.66
N ASN A 492 -37.80 3.21 -5.11
CA ASN A 492 -38.13 4.57 -5.47
C ASN A 492 -36.87 5.37 -5.73
N LEU A 493 -36.97 6.41 -6.56
CA LEU A 493 -35.90 7.36 -6.81
C LEU A 493 -36.48 8.77 -6.84
N PHE A 494 -35.89 9.67 -6.06
CA PHE A 494 -36.30 11.08 -6.01
C PHE A 494 -35.17 11.97 -5.52
N VAL A 495 -35.27 13.28 -5.79
CA VAL A 495 -34.31 14.25 -5.28
C VAL A 495 -34.62 14.53 -3.81
N ASN A 496 -33.62 14.34 -2.95
CA ASN A 496 -33.65 14.78 -1.56
C ASN A 496 -33.58 16.32 -1.54
N ARG A 497 -34.68 16.98 -1.23
CA ARG A 497 -34.77 18.46 -1.27
C ARG A 497 -33.91 19.17 -0.21
N VAL A 498 -33.44 18.45 0.79
CA VAL A 498 -32.58 19.00 1.86
C VAL A 498 -31.13 19.01 1.43
N SER A 499 -30.61 17.88 0.92
CA SER A 499 -29.20 17.73 0.53
C SER A 499 -28.95 18.03 -0.96
N GLY A 500 -29.98 17.94 -1.81
CA GLY A 500 -29.85 17.98 -3.27
C GLY A 500 -29.39 16.65 -3.90
N ALA A 501 -29.07 15.64 -3.10
CA ALA A 501 -28.69 14.32 -3.57
C ALA A 501 -29.88 13.56 -4.18
N TRP A 502 -29.60 12.60 -5.06
CA TRP A 502 -30.59 11.66 -5.54
C TRP A 502 -30.74 10.51 -4.55
N ARG A 503 -31.93 10.40 -3.94
CA ARG A 503 -32.23 9.36 -2.96
C ARG A 503 -32.91 8.17 -3.62
N MET A 504 -32.33 6.99 -3.45
CA MET A 504 -32.93 5.72 -3.81
C MET A 504 -33.36 4.99 -2.53
N THR A 505 -34.59 4.51 -2.50
CA THR A 505 -35.05 3.57 -1.45
C THR A 505 -35.24 2.20 -2.06
N VAL A 506 -34.74 1.17 -1.38
CA VAL A 506 -34.86 -0.23 -1.81
C VAL A 506 -35.40 -1.06 -0.64
N ARG A 507 -36.57 -1.67 -0.82
CA ARG A 507 -37.20 -2.51 0.17
C ARG A 507 -37.19 -3.95 -0.31
N VAL A 508 -36.66 -4.84 0.51
CA VAL A 508 -36.48 -6.26 0.20
C VAL A 508 -37.05 -7.16 1.27
N LYS A 509 -37.61 -8.28 0.87
CA LYS A 509 -38.05 -9.35 1.75
C LYS A 509 -37.13 -10.55 1.58
N ARG A 510 -36.52 -11.01 2.67
CA ARG A 510 -35.76 -12.25 2.68
C ARG A 510 -36.68 -13.45 2.43
N THR A 511 -36.28 -14.38 1.56
CA THR A 511 -37.03 -15.60 1.26
C THR A 511 -36.41 -16.84 1.88
N ASP A 512 -35.11 -16.79 2.22
CA ASP A 512 -34.37 -17.89 2.88
C ASP A 512 -33.51 -17.31 4.01
N ALA A 513 -33.88 -17.61 5.26
CA ALA A 513 -33.20 -17.09 6.44
C ALA A 513 -31.77 -17.62 6.61
N ALA A 514 -31.48 -18.78 6.01
CA ALA A 514 -30.17 -19.44 6.11
C ALA A 514 -29.15 -18.94 5.08
N LYS A 515 -29.57 -18.08 4.12
CA LYS A 515 -28.71 -17.62 3.04
C LYS A 515 -28.53 -16.09 3.04
N PRO A 516 -27.38 -15.59 2.60
CA PRO A 516 -27.15 -14.16 2.47
C PRO A 516 -28.01 -13.56 1.34
N ILE A 517 -28.30 -12.26 1.44
CA ILE A 517 -28.87 -11.48 0.35
C ILE A 517 -27.76 -10.64 -0.26
N GLU A 518 -27.42 -10.88 -1.52
CA GLU A 518 -26.54 -10.01 -2.32
C GLU A 518 -27.38 -9.05 -3.15
N MET A 519 -26.98 -7.78 -3.17
CA MET A 519 -27.68 -6.73 -3.87
C MET A 519 -26.71 -5.82 -4.60
N ARG A 520 -27.17 -5.29 -5.73
CA ARG A 520 -26.49 -4.23 -6.48
C ARG A 520 -27.50 -3.17 -6.89
N ALA A 521 -27.14 -1.89 -6.79
CA ALA A 521 -28.01 -0.80 -7.20
C ALA A 521 -27.20 0.34 -7.83
N GLN A 522 -27.80 0.98 -8.83
CA GLN A 522 -27.25 2.13 -9.54
C GLN A 522 -28.38 2.97 -10.15
N ILE A 523 -28.09 4.22 -10.46
CA ILE A 523 -29.04 5.08 -11.18
C ILE A 523 -28.68 5.04 -12.67
N ARG A 524 -29.73 4.96 -13.51
CA ARG A 524 -29.61 4.93 -14.98
C ARG A 524 -30.37 6.05 -15.64
N ASP A 525 -29.83 6.54 -16.75
CA ASP A 525 -30.48 7.41 -17.74
C ASP A 525 -30.61 6.58 -19.01
N GLY A 526 -31.77 5.95 -19.20
CA GLY A 526 -31.97 4.91 -20.20
C GLY A 526 -31.04 3.72 -19.99
N SER A 527 -30.18 3.43 -20.98
CA SER A 527 -29.19 2.36 -20.88
C SER A 527 -27.88 2.79 -20.19
N ARG A 528 -27.66 4.09 -20.00
CA ARG A 528 -26.43 4.65 -19.46
C ARG A 528 -26.47 4.65 -17.93
N THR A 529 -25.48 4.03 -17.28
CA THR A 529 -25.26 4.17 -15.85
C THR A 529 -24.69 5.56 -15.55
N VAL A 530 -25.29 6.28 -14.61
CA VAL A 530 -24.90 7.65 -14.21
C VAL A 530 -24.34 7.73 -12.80
N THR A 531 -24.20 6.59 -12.12
CA THR A 531 -23.60 6.48 -10.78
C THR A 531 -22.63 5.31 -10.72
N GLU A 532 -21.81 5.26 -9.67
CA GLU A 532 -21.17 4.00 -9.28
C GLU A 532 -22.23 2.96 -8.87
N THR A 533 -21.81 1.70 -8.81
CA THR A 533 -22.65 0.58 -8.35
C THR A 533 -22.51 0.42 -6.84
N TRP A 534 -23.58 0.66 -6.11
CA TRP A 534 -23.68 0.20 -4.73
C TRP A 534 -23.83 -1.32 -4.71
N SER A 535 -22.98 -2.01 -3.93
CA SER A 535 -23.02 -3.45 -3.71
C SER A 535 -23.15 -3.72 -2.22
N TYR A 536 -24.05 -4.61 -1.81
CA TYR A 536 -24.28 -4.89 -0.39
C TYR A 536 -24.59 -6.35 -0.14
N ILE A 537 -24.19 -6.84 1.04
CA ILE A 537 -24.57 -8.15 1.55
C ILE A 537 -25.34 -8.01 2.87
N VAL A 538 -26.45 -8.70 2.99
CA VAL A 538 -27.10 -8.94 4.28
C VAL A 538 -26.82 -10.38 4.69
N PRO A 539 -26.01 -10.60 5.73
CA PRO A 539 -25.74 -11.95 6.23
C PRO A 539 -27.01 -12.73 6.59
N PRO A 540 -26.97 -14.06 6.69
CA PRO A 540 -28.10 -14.87 7.13
C PRO A 540 -28.63 -14.46 8.51
N ASP A 541 -29.96 -14.58 8.73
CA ASP A 541 -30.58 -14.32 10.04
C ASP A 541 -30.29 -15.42 11.06
N SER A 542 -29.97 -16.62 10.57
CA SER A 542 -29.69 -17.80 11.40
C SER A 542 -28.30 -17.81 12.06
N GLU A 543 -27.48 -16.78 11.79
CA GLU A 543 -26.19 -16.63 12.44
C GLU A 543 -26.40 -16.24 13.91
N LYS A 544 -26.32 -17.23 14.79
CA LYS A 544 -26.17 -16.97 16.23
C LYS A 544 -24.80 -16.35 16.48
N PRO A 545 -24.67 -15.42 17.43
CA PRO A 545 -23.39 -14.85 17.80
C PRO A 545 -22.40 -15.90 18.27
#